data_ebe77171b002a4700542ed0e89a31580
#
_entry.id   ebe77171b002a4700542ed0e89a31580
#
_cell.length_a   1.000
_cell.length_b   1.000
_cell.length_c   1.000
_cell.angle_alpha   90.00
_cell.angle_beta   90.00
_cell.angle_gamma   90.00
#
_symmetry.space_group_name_H-M   'P 1'
#
loop_
_entity.id
_entity.type
_entity.pdbx_description
1 polymer ?
#
loop_
_entity_poly.entity_id
_entity_poly.type
_entity_poly.pdbx_seq_one_letter_code
_entity_poly.pdbx_strand_id
1 'polypeptide(L)' 'MKSYYKYELAEAAGVSTRTFGRWLSQQSETLAKWGVTPRTQMLPPVAVKWICKAYGIDLLT' A
#
# COMPACT_ATOMS: atom_id res chain seq x y z
N MET A 1 -2.68 9.54 -9.88
CA MET A 1 -1.83 9.20 -8.73
C MET A 1 -0.65 8.38 -9.21
N LYS A 2 0.51 8.58 -8.65
CA LYS A 2 1.73 7.88 -9.05
C LYS A 2 1.95 6.60 -8.25
N SER A 3 2.94 5.79 -8.69
CA SER A 3 3.36 4.62 -7.94
C SER A 3 4.13 5.04 -6.69
N TYR A 4 4.00 4.27 -5.63
CA TYR A 4 4.70 4.52 -4.37
C TYR A 4 5.34 3.22 -3.87
N TYR A 5 6.45 3.36 -3.18
CA TYR A 5 7.04 2.22 -2.46
C TYR A 5 6.25 1.97 -1.18
N LYS A 6 6.31 0.72 -0.70
CA LYS A 6 5.62 0.35 0.53
C LYS A 6 6.03 1.25 1.71
N TYR A 7 7.33 1.53 1.83
CA TYR A 7 7.81 2.34 2.96
C TYR A 7 7.26 3.76 2.93
N GLU A 8 6.99 4.27 1.73
CA GLU A 8 6.43 5.61 1.59
C GLU A 8 5.01 5.66 2.16
N LEU A 9 4.21 4.64 1.87
CA LEU A 9 2.85 4.56 2.38
C LEU A 9 2.83 4.28 3.88
N ALA A 10 3.74 3.43 4.35
CA ALA A 10 3.87 3.15 5.78
C ALA A 10 4.19 4.42 6.55
N GLU A 11 5.12 5.22 6.03
CA GLU A 11 5.50 6.49 6.63
C GLU A 11 4.33 7.46 6.65
N ALA A 12 3.60 7.56 5.56
CA ALA A 12 2.43 8.43 5.47
C ALA A 12 1.33 8.00 6.45
N ALA A 13 1.23 6.70 6.72
CA ALA A 13 0.26 6.15 7.66
C ALA A 13 0.72 6.25 9.11
N GLY A 14 1.99 6.60 9.34
CA GLY A 14 2.53 6.68 10.69
C GLY A 14 2.81 5.33 11.33
N VAL A 15 3.06 4.30 10.52
CA VAL A 15 3.37 2.96 11.02
C VAL A 15 4.67 2.46 10.41
N SER A 16 5.24 1.41 11.02
CA SER A 16 6.44 0.79 10.48
C SER A 16 6.12 0.06 9.17
N THR A 17 7.14 -0.12 8.33
CA THR A 17 6.98 -0.89 7.09
C THR A 17 6.50 -2.31 7.39
N ARG A 18 6.95 -2.88 8.50
CA ARG A 18 6.55 -4.23 8.92
C ARG A 18 5.06 -4.29 9.23
N THR A 19 4.56 -3.31 9.98
CA THR A 19 3.13 -3.23 10.31
C THR A 19 2.30 -3.03 9.04
N PHE A 20 2.77 -2.15 8.16
CA PHE A 20 2.10 -1.90 6.90
C PHE A 20 2.07 -3.16 6.03
N GLY A 21 3.17 -3.91 5.99
CA GLY A 21 3.24 -5.17 5.27
C GLY A 21 2.22 -6.18 5.78
N ARG A 22 2.00 -6.21 7.11
CA ARG A 22 0.99 -7.07 7.72
C ARG A 22 -0.42 -6.68 7.26
N TRP A 23 -0.69 -5.39 7.17
CA TRP A 23 -1.97 -4.90 6.66
C TRP A 23 -2.20 -5.39 5.24
N LEU A 24 -1.19 -5.26 4.38
CA LEU A 24 -1.30 -5.69 2.98
C LEU A 24 -1.49 -7.20 2.86
N SER A 25 -0.90 -7.98 3.75
CA SER A 25 -1.07 -9.42 3.76
C SER A 25 -2.52 -9.81 3.99
N GLN A 26 -3.23 -9.05 4.82
CA GLN A 26 -4.63 -9.28 5.10
C GLN A 26 -5.51 -8.99 3.88
N GLN A 27 -5.01 -8.20 2.93
CA GLN A 27 -5.73 -7.81 1.72
C GLN A 27 -5.13 -8.45 0.48
N SER A 28 -4.44 -9.56 0.65
CA SER A 28 -3.70 -10.18 -0.45
C SER A 28 -4.57 -10.54 -1.65
N GLU A 29 -5.79 -11.01 -1.43
CA GLU A 29 -6.69 -11.37 -2.52
C GLU A 29 -7.06 -10.16 -3.36
N THR A 30 -7.38 -9.05 -2.72
CA THR A 30 -7.73 -7.82 -3.42
C THR A 30 -6.52 -7.27 -4.18
N LEU A 31 -5.36 -7.25 -3.52
CA LEU A 31 -4.15 -6.70 -4.12
C LEU A 31 -3.62 -7.57 -5.26
N ALA A 32 -3.84 -8.87 -5.19
CA ALA A 32 -3.41 -9.78 -6.25
C ALA A 32 -4.05 -9.44 -7.60
N LYS A 33 -5.23 -8.82 -7.59
CA LYS A 33 -5.89 -8.39 -8.82
C LYS A 33 -5.06 -7.40 -9.61
N TRP A 34 -4.18 -6.68 -8.92
CA TRP A 34 -3.32 -5.67 -9.55
C TRP A 34 -1.86 -6.11 -9.58
N GLY A 35 -1.61 -7.41 -9.41
CA GLY A 35 -0.27 -7.95 -9.45
C GLY A 35 0.57 -7.63 -8.22
N VAL A 36 -0.06 -7.21 -7.14
CA VAL A 36 0.65 -6.91 -5.89
C VAL A 36 0.76 -8.16 -5.03
N THR A 37 1.99 -8.52 -4.68
CA THR A 37 2.28 -9.70 -3.86
C THR A 37 3.03 -9.24 -2.61
N PRO A 38 3.22 -10.13 -1.61
CA PRO A 38 4.01 -9.77 -0.43
C PRO A 38 5.44 -9.33 -0.75
N ARG A 39 5.96 -9.73 -1.92
CA ARG A 39 7.31 -9.36 -2.35
C ARG A 39 7.36 -8.06 -3.15
N THR A 40 6.21 -7.57 -3.59
CA THR A 40 6.16 -6.33 -4.37
C THR A 40 6.59 -5.15 -3.48
N GLN A 41 7.59 -4.40 -3.95
CA GLN A 41 8.07 -3.23 -3.21
C GLN A 41 7.39 -1.96 -3.69
N MET A 42 7.23 -1.80 -4.99
CA MET A 42 6.58 -0.62 -5.55
C MET A 42 5.13 -0.95 -5.90
N LEU A 43 4.22 -0.16 -5.40
CA LEU A 43 2.79 -0.38 -5.61
C LEU A 43 2.29 0.45 -6.78
N PRO A 44 1.49 -0.14 -7.68
CA PRO A 44 0.94 0.61 -8.81
C PRO A 44 -0.08 1.64 -8.33
N PRO A 45 -0.36 2.67 -9.14
CA PRO A 45 -1.28 3.74 -8.74
C PRO A 45 -2.66 3.24 -8.30
N VAL A 46 -3.19 2.22 -8.97
CA VAL A 46 -4.51 1.68 -8.64
C VAL A 46 -4.52 1.09 -7.24
N ALA A 47 -3.45 0.37 -6.88
CA ALA A 47 -3.33 -0.21 -5.54
C ALA A 47 -3.12 0.88 -4.50
N VAL A 48 -2.29 1.88 -4.81
CA VAL A 48 -2.05 3.01 -3.91
C VAL A 48 -3.36 3.73 -3.58
N LYS A 49 -4.15 4.01 -4.60
CA LYS A 49 -5.43 4.68 -4.43
C LYS A 49 -6.36 3.88 -3.53
N TRP A 50 -6.45 2.59 -3.77
CA TRP A 50 -7.30 1.71 -2.96
C TRP A 50 -6.84 1.63 -1.51
N ILE A 51 -5.54 1.47 -1.30
CA ILE A 51 -4.96 1.38 0.04
C ILE A 51 -5.18 2.67 0.82
N CYS A 52 -4.93 3.80 0.20
CA CYS A 52 -5.13 5.10 0.86
C CYS A 52 -6.58 5.28 1.30
N LYS A 53 -7.52 4.86 0.47
CA LYS A 53 -8.94 4.95 0.78
C LYS A 53 -9.31 3.97 1.89
N ALA A 54 -8.79 2.74 1.83
CA ALA A 54 -9.14 1.70 2.79
C ALA A 54 -8.62 1.99 4.19
N TYR A 55 -7.42 2.57 4.28
CA TYR A 55 -6.76 2.82 5.58
C TYR A 55 -6.72 4.28 5.98
N GLY A 56 -7.37 5.13 5.21
CA GLY A 56 -7.42 6.55 5.56
C GLY A 56 -6.07 7.24 5.47
N ILE A 57 -5.20 6.79 4.56
CA ILE A 57 -3.89 7.39 4.38
C ILE A 57 -4.02 8.62 3.49
N ASP A 58 -3.52 9.74 3.96
CA ASP A 58 -3.57 10.99 3.23
C ASP A 58 -2.19 11.29 2.63
N LEU A 59 -2.11 11.21 1.30
CA LEU A 59 -0.89 11.52 0.57
C LEU A 59 -1.02 12.90 -0.05
N LEU A 60 -0.20 13.81 0.42
CA LEU A 60 -0.13 15.17 -0.13
C LEU A 60 0.68 15.13 -1.42
N THR A 61 0.01 15.04 -2.54
CA THR A 61 0.69 15.00 -3.84
C THR A 61 0.42 16.27 -4.63
#